data_3663e8228687cce41c9f22c2164683b9
#
_entry.id   3663e8228687cce41c9f22c2164683b9
#
_cell.length_a   1.000
_cell.length_b   1.000
_cell.length_c   1.000
_cell.angle_alpha   90.00
_cell.angle_beta   90.00
_cell.angle_gamma   90.00
#
_symmetry.space_group_name_H-M   'P 1'
#
loop_
_entity.id
_entity.type
_entity.pdbx_description
1 polymer ?
#
loop_
_entity_poly.entity_id
_entity_poly.type
_entity_poly.pdbx_seq_one_letter_code
_entity_poly.pdbx_strand_id
1 'polypeptide(L)'
;IEIASKCDTIEPSHVGTLHAMGLRALGSPRVVDDKALADWNERAPSMRCEVRGKLDADDPLAERETGSGRGDELREAYELLRARRTPRAMWRSDVAAFAGSWEEWKAENALVDFGDMICRPLDECPVAPGAPTVGFFDEAQDFSAAEWALVRRWAGAMDYVVCVGDDDQSIYGFRGADPDAFLSPPLPDAQVRVLSQSYRVPQAVHVLASRWISR
;
A
#
# COMPACT_ATOMS: atom_id res chain seq x y z
N ILE A 1 2.82 9.12 11.64
CA ILE A 1 3.30 9.17 13.04
C ILE A 1 3.30 10.64 13.54
N GLU A 2 3.61 11.62 12.68
CA GLU A 2 3.64 13.04 13.06
C GLU A 2 2.26 13.60 13.44
N ILE A 3 1.18 13.10 12.85
CA ILE A 3 -0.21 13.52 13.16
C ILE A 3 -0.58 13.12 14.59
N ALA A 4 -0.25 11.89 15.02
CA ALA A 4 -0.57 11.42 16.37
C ALA A 4 0.16 12.22 17.47
N SER A 5 1.35 12.79 17.18
CA SER A 5 2.08 13.61 18.13
C SER A 5 1.55 15.05 18.25
N LYS A 6 0.71 15.48 17.31
CA LYS A 6 0.13 16.84 17.25
C LYS A 6 -1.34 16.90 17.70
N CYS A 7 -1.99 15.77 17.88
CA CYS A 7 -3.41 15.67 18.24
C CYS A 7 -3.58 14.83 19.49
N ASP A 8 -3.60 15.47 20.66
CA ASP A 8 -3.78 14.79 21.96
C ASP A 8 -5.15 14.08 22.14
N THR A 9 -6.08 14.32 21.21
CA THR A 9 -7.44 13.76 21.24
C THR A 9 -7.63 12.49 20.40
N ILE A 10 -6.63 12.13 19.56
CA ILE A 10 -6.72 10.94 18.71
C ILE A 10 -5.88 9.82 19.34
N GLU A 11 -6.52 8.70 19.64
CA GLU A 11 -5.80 7.54 20.14
C GLU A 11 -4.76 7.06 19.10
N PRO A 12 -3.51 6.76 19.51
CA PRO A 12 -2.46 6.29 18.60
C PRO A 12 -2.84 5.04 17.80
N SER A 13 -3.77 4.23 18.32
CA SER A 13 -4.31 3.06 17.64
C SER A 13 -5.12 3.40 16.39
N HIS A 14 -5.62 4.63 16.28
CA HIS A 14 -6.42 5.11 15.14
C HIS A 14 -5.56 5.80 14.05
N VAL A 15 -4.25 5.88 14.27
CA VAL A 15 -3.31 6.49 13.31
C VAL A 15 -2.29 5.46 12.86
N GLY A 16 -2.05 5.39 11.55
CA GLY A 16 -1.05 4.46 11.01
C GLY A 16 -1.12 4.37 9.49
N THR A 17 -0.21 3.61 8.92
CA THR A 17 -0.28 3.26 7.49
C THR A 17 -1.46 2.33 7.24
N LEU A 18 -1.95 2.28 6.00
CA LEU A 18 -3.04 1.39 5.63
C LEU A 18 -2.68 -0.09 5.90
N HIS A 19 -1.43 -0.47 5.69
CA HIS A 19 -0.91 -1.81 6.04
C HIS A 19 -1.01 -2.10 7.55
N ALA A 20 -0.66 -1.13 8.40
CA ALA A 20 -0.77 -1.31 9.85
C ALA A 20 -2.23 -1.46 10.29
N MET A 21 -3.15 -0.72 9.66
CA MET A 21 -4.58 -0.87 9.90
C MET A 21 -5.09 -2.22 9.41
N GLY A 22 -4.67 -2.67 8.24
CA GLY A 22 -5.01 -3.98 7.72
C GLY A 22 -4.52 -5.12 8.61
N LEU A 23 -3.29 -5.01 9.10
CA LEU A 23 -2.74 -5.98 10.06
C LEU A 23 -3.57 -6.05 11.34
N ARG A 24 -3.98 -4.90 11.89
CA ARG A 24 -4.88 -4.84 13.07
C ARG A 24 -6.24 -5.45 12.78
N ALA A 25 -6.81 -5.18 11.60
CA ALA A 25 -8.09 -5.75 11.19
C ALA A 25 -8.07 -7.29 11.17
N LEU A 26 -6.91 -7.88 10.84
CA LEU A 26 -6.68 -9.33 10.86
C LEU A 26 -6.36 -9.89 12.26
N GLY A 27 -6.38 -9.08 13.30
CA GLY A 27 -6.02 -9.50 14.67
C GLY A 27 -4.51 -9.58 14.91
N SER A 28 -3.71 -8.86 14.12
CA SER A 28 -2.24 -8.78 14.25
C SER A 28 -1.53 -10.13 14.14
N PRO A 29 -1.77 -10.92 13.09
CA PRO A 29 -1.06 -12.17 12.87
C PRO A 29 0.45 -11.94 12.70
N ARG A 30 1.22 -13.03 12.78
CA ARG A 30 2.67 -12.97 12.56
C ARG A 30 2.98 -12.62 11.11
N VAL A 31 3.85 -11.64 10.92
CA VAL A 31 4.33 -11.21 9.61
C VAL A 31 5.53 -12.05 9.20
N VAL A 32 5.70 -12.30 7.89
CA VAL A 32 6.90 -12.92 7.34
C VAL A 32 8.11 -12.07 7.72
N ASP A 33 8.98 -12.64 8.56
CA ASP A 33 10.24 -12.09 9.04
C ASP A 33 11.43 -12.86 8.45
N ASP A 34 12.64 -12.45 8.76
CA ASP A 34 13.88 -13.08 8.29
C ASP A 34 13.98 -14.56 8.65
N LYS A 35 13.47 -14.92 9.85
CA LYS A 35 13.45 -16.30 10.31
C LYS A 35 12.48 -17.16 9.52
N ALA A 36 11.29 -16.62 9.25
CA ALA A 36 10.31 -17.30 8.42
C ALA A 36 10.83 -17.45 6.98
N LEU A 37 11.52 -16.41 6.47
CA LEU A 37 12.08 -16.46 5.13
C LEU A 37 13.20 -17.50 5.00
N ALA A 38 13.98 -17.74 6.06
CA ALA A 38 14.97 -18.83 6.07
C ALA A 38 14.28 -20.19 5.92
N ASP A 39 13.17 -20.43 6.62
CA ASP A 39 12.36 -21.66 6.49
C ASP A 39 11.79 -21.82 5.06
N TRP A 40 11.26 -20.74 4.48
CA TRP A 40 10.85 -20.74 3.07
C TRP A 40 12.00 -21.16 2.14
N ASN A 41 13.19 -20.60 2.34
CA ASN A 41 14.35 -20.85 1.51
C ASN A 41 14.87 -22.31 1.59
N GLU A 42 14.67 -22.98 2.72
CA GLU A 42 14.93 -24.40 2.87
C GLU A 42 13.90 -25.26 2.14
N ARG A 43 12.61 -24.87 2.24
CA ARG A 43 11.49 -25.57 1.60
C ARG A 43 11.49 -25.41 0.08
N ALA A 44 11.82 -24.23 -0.44
CA ALA A 44 11.75 -23.88 -1.84
C ALA A 44 13.09 -23.35 -2.41
N PRO A 45 14.14 -24.19 -2.49
CA PRO A 45 15.48 -23.74 -2.88
C PRO A 45 15.56 -23.09 -4.28
N SER A 46 14.69 -23.49 -5.20
CA SER A 46 14.61 -22.91 -6.55
C SER A 46 13.89 -21.55 -6.61
N MET A 47 13.22 -21.17 -5.54
CA MET A 47 12.46 -19.93 -5.39
C MET A 47 12.91 -19.15 -4.15
N ARG A 48 14.19 -19.23 -3.82
CA ARG A 48 14.77 -18.52 -2.67
C ARG A 48 14.55 -17.03 -2.82
N CYS A 49 14.14 -16.41 -1.69
CA CYS A 49 13.98 -14.99 -1.57
C CYS A 49 15.01 -14.43 -0.58
N GLU A 50 15.56 -13.27 -0.90
CA GLU A 50 16.48 -12.57 -0.01
C GLU A 50 15.69 -11.73 1.02
N VAL A 51 16.34 -11.51 2.17
CA VAL A 51 15.87 -10.59 3.18
C VAL A 51 15.96 -9.19 2.60
N ARG A 52 14.85 -8.52 2.44
CA ARG A 52 14.85 -7.10 2.06
C ARG A 52 15.36 -6.30 3.25
N GLY A 53 16.47 -5.59 3.08
CA GLY A 53 16.95 -4.63 4.07
C GLY A 53 15.81 -3.69 4.49
N LYS A 54 15.82 -3.20 5.73
CA LYS A 54 14.88 -2.18 6.17
C LYS A 54 14.95 -1.04 5.17
N LEU A 55 13.84 -0.77 4.48
CA LEU A 55 13.69 0.43 3.70
C LEU A 55 13.88 1.58 4.69
N ASP A 56 14.95 2.35 4.56
CA ASP A 56 15.05 3.63 5.23
C ASP A 56 13.87 4.45 4.72
N ALA A 57 12.95 4.78 5.63
CA ALA A 57 11.76 5.53 5.31
C ALA A 57 12.09 6.93 4.76
N ASP A 58 13.34 7.35 4.92
CA ASP A 58 13.85 8.67 4.54
C ASP A 58 14.54 8.70 3.15
N ASP A 59 14.74 7.54 2.51
CA ASP A 59 15.28 7.48 1.13
C ASP A 59 14.38 6.67 0.20
N PRO A 60 13.33 7.27 -0.37
CA PRO A 60 12.45 6.62 -1.33
C PRO A 60 13.15 6.27 -2.67
N LEU A 61 14.36 6.83 -2.88
CA LEU A 61 15.21 6.58 -4.06
C LEU A 61 16.37 5.63 -3.75
N ALA A 62 16.52 5.15 -2.51
CA ALA A 62 17.46 4.09 -2.22
C ALA A 62 17.20 2.98 -3.25
N GLU A 63 18.17 2.80 -4.13
CA GLU A 63 18.14 1.74 -5.14
C GLU A 63 17.79 0.46 -4.38
N ARG A 64 16.64 -0.11 -4.71
CA ARG A 64 16.37 -1.49 -4.31
C ARG A 64 17.56 -2.26 -4.87
N GLU A 65 18.42 -2.74 -3.98
CA GLU A 65 19.21 -3.90 -4.33
C GLU A 65 18.17 -4.96 -4.70
N THR A 66 17.83 -4.99 -5.99
CA THR A 66 16.94 -5.99 -6.54
C THR A 66 17.59 -7.30 -6.18
N GLY A 67 16.96 -8.07 -5.30
CA GLY A 67 17.40 -9.41 -4.99
C GLY A 67 17.71 -10.08 -6.31
N SER A 68 18.94 -10.53 -6.49
CA SER A 68 19.42 -11.04 -7.77
C SER A 68 18.88 -12.43 -8.09
N GLY A 69 18.02 -12.97 -7.22
CA GLY A 69 17.50 -14.33 -7.30
C GLY A 69 16.14 -14.40 -8.01
N ARG A 70 15.92 -15.53 -8.72
CA ARG A 70 14.62 -15.80 -9.36
C ARG A 70 13.43 -15.74 -8.39
N GLY A 71 13.63 -16.12 -7.12
CA GLY A 71 12.55 -16.04 -6.11
C GLY A 71 12.13 -14.61 -5.82
N ASP A 72 13.08 -13.68 -5.79
CA ASP A 72 12.79 -12.26 -5.57
C ASP A 72 12.04 -11.65 -6.75
N GLU A 73 12.43 -11.97 -7.98
CA GLU A 73 11.70 -11.55 -9.18
C GLU A 73 10.25 -12.05 -9.18
N LEU A 74 10.04 -13.32 -8.79
CA LEU A 74 8.72 -13.91 -8.70
C LEU A 74 7.89 -13.28 -7.60
N ARG A 75 8.49 -13.01 -6.43
CA ARG A 75 7.85 -12.34 -5.30
C ARG A 75 7.45 -10.91 -5.66
N GLU A 76 8.31 -10.15 -6.31
CA GLU A 76 7.99 -8.80 -6.77
C GLU A 76 6.85 -8.79 -7.80
N ALA A 77 6.89 -9.69 -8.77
CA ALA A 77 5.82 -9.83 -9.73
C ALA A 77 4.49 -10.21 -9.06
N TYR A 78 4.52 -11.14 -8.10
CA TYR A 78 3.37 -11.53 -7.30
C TYR A 78 2.77 -10.37 -6.50
N GLU A 79 3.62 -9.62 -5.77
CA GLU A 79 3.19 -8.44 -5.00
C GLU A 79 2.57 -7.37 -5.91
N LEU A 80 3.20 -7.08 -7.05
CA LEU A 80 2.71 -6.09 -8.01
C LEU A 80 1.37 -6.48 -8.63
N LEU A 81 1.20 -7.74 -9.00
CA LEU A 81 -0.05 -8.24 -9.57
C LEU A 81 -1.20 -8.16 -8.56
N ARG A 82 -0.93 -8.42 -7.29
CA ARG A 82 -1.90 -8.25 -6.20
C ARG A 82 -2.23 -6.78 -5.96
N ALA A 83 -1.21 -5.91 -5.89
CA ALA A 83 -1.40 -4.47 -5.71
C ALA A 83 -2.28 -3.87 -6.83
N ARG A 84 -2.09 -4.34 -8.06
CA ARG A 84 -2.91 -3.96 -9.23
C ARG A 84 -4.24 -4.68 -9.34
N ARG A 85 -4.54 -5.63 -8.46
CA ARG A 85 -5.72 -6.50 -8.52
C ARG A 85 -5.85 -7.23 -9.85
N THR A 86 -4.73 -7.59 -10.47
CA THR A 86 -4.72 -8.33 -11.74
C THR A 86 -5.34 -9.70 -11.54
N PRO A 87 -6.35 -10.10 -12.34
CA PRO A 87 -6.98 -11.41 -12.22
C PRO A 87 -5.97 -12.56 -12.35
N ARG A 88 -6.07 -13.57 -11.49
CA ARG A 88 -5.13 -14.72 -11.50
C ARG A 88 -5.01 -15.42 -12.85
N ALA A 89 -6.07 -15.47 -13.62
CA ALA A 89 -6.07 -16.04 -14.97
C ALA A 89 -5.12 -15.32 -15.95
N MET A 90 -4.73 -14.10 -15.65
CA MET A 90 -3.78 -13.28 -16.44
C MET A 90 -2.35 -13.39 -15.94
N TRP A 91 -2.09 -14.11 -14.86
CA TRP A 91 -0.74 -14.24 -14.31
C TRP A 91 0.10 -15.19 -15.16
N ARG A 92 1.38 -14.88 -15.31
CA ARG A 92 2.34 -15.82 -15.90
C ARG A 92 2.36 -17.11 -15.08
N SER A 93 2.51 -18.24 -15.74
CA SER A 93 2.47 -19.58 -15.10
C SER A 93 3.50 -19.75 -13.98
N ASP A 94 4.69 -19.17 -14.13
CA ASP A 94 5.75 -19.24 -13.12
C ASP A 94 5.42 -18.39 -11.88
N VAL A 95 4.82 -17.21 -12.07
CA VAL A 95 4.34 -16.38 -10.96
C VAL A 95 3.15 -17.04 -10.25
N ALA A 96 2.25 -17.66 -11.00
CA ALA A 96 1.12 -18.38 -10.43
C ALA A 96 1.57 -19.60 -9.61
N ALA A 97 2.59 -20.33 -10.08
CA ALA A 97 3.20 -21.44 -9.34
C ALA A 97 3.89 -20.98 -8.07
N PHE A 98 4.68 -19.89 -8.12
CA PHE A 98 5.26 -19.26 -6.93
C PHE A 98 4.18 -18.87 -5.93
N ALA A 99 3.14 -18.17 -6.40
CA ALA A 99 2.03 -17.72 -5.56
C ALA A 99 1.36 -18.88 -4.83
N GLY A 100 1.08 -19.99 -5.52
CA GLY A 100 0.49 -21.18 -4.90
C GLY A 100 1.34 -21.72 -3.76
N SER A 101 2.64 -21.93 -4.00
CA SER A 101 3.56 -22.45 -2.98
C SER A 101 3.77 -21.47 -1.82
N TRP A 102 3.87 -20.15 -2.12
CA TRP A 102 4.05 -19.10 -1.13
C TRP A 102 2.85 -18.94 -0.20
N GLU A 103 1.64 -18.96 -0.77
CA GLU A 103 0.38 -18.85 -0.02
C GLU A 103 0.12 -20.08 0.84
N GLU A 104 0.39 -21.29 0.32
CA GLU A 104 0.31 -22.54 1.08
C GLU A 104 1.26 -22.54 2.27
N TRP A 105 2.54 -22.19 2.05
CA TRP A 105 3.52 -22.09 3.11
C TRP A 105 3.15 -21.05 4.18
N LYS A 106 2.66 -19.87 3.79
CA LYS A 106 2.18 -18.88 4.73
C LYS A 106 0.99 -19.40 5.55
N ALA A 107 0.05 -20.07 4.92
CA ALA A 107 -1.12 -20.64 5.58
C ALA A 107 -0.72 -21.70 6.62
N GLU A 108 0.18 -22.63 6.29
CA GLU A 108 0.68 -23.66 7.18
C GLU A 108 1.39 -23.07 8.42
N ASN A 109 2.04 -21.92 8.27
CA ASN A 109 2.81 -21.26 9.33
C ASN A 109 2.07 -20.11 10.01
N ALA A 110 0.79 -19.90 9.70
CA ALA A 110 -0.03 -18.79 10.20
C ALA A 110 0.64 -17.41 9.98
N LEU A 111 1.24 -17.21 8.80
CA LEU A 111 1.96 -16.01 8.43
C LEU A 111 1.14 -15.14 7.47
N VAL A 112 1.43 -13.84 7.49
CA VAL A 112 0.97 -12.87 6.50
C VAL A 112 2.17 -12.11 5.91
N ASP A 113 2.07 -11.74 4.63
CA ASP A 113 2.99 -10.81 4.00
C ASP A 113 2.37 -9.41 3.89
N PHE A 114 3.13 -8.44 3.35
CA PHE A 114 2.63 -7.07 3.17
C PHE A 114 1.38 -7.01 2.27
N GLY A 115 1.34 -7.78 1.20
CA GLY A 115 0.17 -7.84 0.33
C GLY A 115 -1.07 -8.40 1.04
N ASP A 116 -0.87 -9.35 1.97
CA ASP A 116 -1.98 -9.90 2.78
C ASP A 116 -2.58 -8.85 3.71
N MET A 117 -1.79 -7.90 4.22
CA MET A 117 -2.28 -6.82 5.08
C MET A 117 -3.30 -5.90 4.38
N ILE A 118 -3.33 -5.93 3.05
CA ILE A 118 -4.30 -5.17 2.24
C ILE A 118 -5.36 -6.10 1.65
N CYS A 119 -4.96 -7.17 0.99
CA CYS A 119 -5.88 -8.01 0.24
C CYS A 119 -6.80 -8.83 1.14
N ARG A 120 -6.30 -9.38 2.26
CA ARG A 120 -7.14 -10.15 3.18
C ARG A 120 -8.19 -9.30 3.90
N PRO A 121 -7.88 -8.11 4.48
CA PRO A 121 -8.91 -7.23 5.03
C PRO A 121 -9.94 -6.79 3.99
N LEU A 122 -9.52 -6.61 2.73
CA LEU A 122 -10.44 -6.31 1.64
C LEU A 122 -11.52 -7.40 1.49
N ASP A 123 -11.18 -8.67 1.69
CA ASP A 123 -12.11 -9.78 1.56
C ASP A 123 -12.82 -10.13 2.87
N GLU A 124 -12.10 -10.08 4.00
CA GLU A 124 -12.52 -10.62 5.31
C GLU A 124 -13.12 -9.55 6.26
N CYS A 125 -12.72 -8.26 6.13
CA CYS A 125 -13.02 -7.22 7.09
C CYS A 125 -13.84 -6.08 6.47
N PRO A 126 -15.17 -6.08 6.59
CA PRO A 126 -16.02 -5.07 5.98
C PRO A 126 -15.91 -3.69 6.61
N VAL A 127 -15.37 -3.59 7.82
CA VAL A 127 -15.24 -2.36 8.61
C VAL A 127 -13.80 -2.19 9.08
N ALA A 128 -13.31 -0.96 9.08
CA ALA A 128 -11.99 -0.63 9.59
C ALA A 128 -11.88 -0.91 11.11
N PRO A 129 -10.68 -1.19 11.63
CA PRO A 129 -10.46 -1.39 13.06
C PRO A 129 -11.00 -0.23 13.89
N GLY A 130 -11.73 -0.53 14.97
CA GLY A 130 -12.35 0.46 15.82
C GLY A 130 -13.67 1.05 15.29
N ALA A 131 -14.13 0.61 14.11
CA ALA A 131 -15.37 1.09 13.47
C ALA A 131 -15.48 2.64 13.45
N PRO A 132 -14.48 3.34 12.89
CA PRO A 132 -14.48 4.80 12.87
C PRO A 132 -15.63 5.33 12.03
N THR A 133 -16.23 6.44 12.47
CA THR A 133 -17.25 7.16 11.70
C THR A 133 -16.65 8.18 10.73
N VAL A 134 -15.37 8.52 10.90
CA VAL A 134 -14.63 9.46 10.04
C VAL A 134 -13.28 8.87 9.64
N GLY A 135 -12.93 8.95 8.36
CA GLY A 135 -11.65 8.53 7.81
C GLY A 135 -10.91 9.67 7.13
N PHE A 136 -9.61 9.81 7.42
CA PHE A 136 -8.71 10.70 6.70
C PHE A 136 -7.62 9.89 6.04
N PHE A 137 -7.46 10.04 4.73
CA PHE A 137 -6.46 9.33 3.93
C PHE A 137 -5.56 10.37 3.27
N ASP A 138 -4.31 10.41 3.70
CA ASP A 138 -3.29 11.31 3.18
C ASP A 138 -2.42 10.60 2.14
N GLU A 139 -1.78 11.37 1.24
CA GLU A 139 -0.98 10.89 0.11
C GLU A 139 -1.73 9.85 -0.75
N ALA A 140 -3.01 10.11 -0.97
CA ALA A 140 -3.92 9.15 -1.59
C ALA A 140 -3.57 8.83 -3.05
N GLN A 141 -2.81 9.68 -3.75
CA GLN A 141 -2.29 9.43 -5.10
C GLN A 141 -1.29 8.26 -5.15
N ASP A 142 -0.70 7.88 -4.02
CA ASP A 142 0.28 6.79 -3.95
C ASP A 142 -0.35 5.43 -3.65
N PHE A 143 -1.66 5.37 -3.44
CA PHE A 143 -2.35 4.12 -3.18
C PHE A 143 -2.43 3.26 -4.43
N SER A 144 -2.15 1.98 -4.26
CA SER A 144 -2.38 0.94 -5.27
C SER A 144 -3.88 0.68 -5.48
N ALA A 145 -4.23 0.01 -6.56
CA ALA A 145 -5.62 -0.39 -6.82
C ALA A 145 -6.21 -1.27 -5.69
N ALA A 146 -5.39 -2.09 -5.02
CA ALA A 146 -5.83 -2.89 -3.87
C ALA A 146 -6.09 -2.03 -2.64
N GLU A 147 -5.21 -1.07 -2.35
CA GLU A 147 -5.37 -0.13 -1.25
C GLU A 147 -6.62 0.75 -1.45
N TRP A 148 -6.83 1.26 -2.66
CA TRP A 148 -8.06 1.98 -2.99
C TRP A 148 -9.31 1.13 -2.79
N ALA A 149 -9.27 -0.13 -3.18
CA ALA A 149 -10.40 -1.03 -2.97
C ALA A 149 -10.70 -1.22 -1.47
N LEU A 150 -9.66 -1.36 -0.64
CA LEU A 150 -9.80 -1.47 0.81
C LEU A 150 -10.35 -0.17 1.43
N VAL A 151 -9.80 0.98 1.05
CA VAL A 151 -10.30 2.30 1.49
C VAL A 151 -11.78 2.45 1.16
N ARG A 152 -12.18 2.16 -0.08
CA ARG A 152 -13.60 2.26 -0.50
C ARG A 152 -14.51 1.30 0.25
N ARG A 153 -14.02 0.07 0.54
CA ARG A 153 -14.78 -0.88 1.34
C ARG A 153 -15.03 -0.36 2.75
N TRP A 154 -14.00 0.13 3.41
CA TRP A 154 -14.13 0.68 4.75
C TRP A 154 -14.90 2.01 4.79
N ALA A 155 -14.71 2.86 3.80
CA ALA A 155 -15.45 4.10 3.62
C ALA A 155 -16.98 3.89 3.56
N GLY A 156 -17.42 2.75 3.04
CA GLY A 156 -18.85 2.39 3.00
C GLY A 156 -19.51 2.25 4.38
N ALA A 157 -18.71 2.13 5.45
CA ALA A 157 -19.18 2.05 6.83
C ALA A 157 -18.93 3.36 7.64
N MET A 158 -18.40 4.41 6.99
CA MET A 158 -18.08 5.70 7.60
C MET A 158 -19.10 6.77 7.20
N ASP A 159 -19.35 7.73 8.08
CA ASP A 159 -20.22 8.89 7.82
C ASP A 159 -19.50 9.94 6.95
N TYR A 160 -18.18 10.11 7.19
CA TYR A 160 -17.36 11.09 6.47
C TYR A 160 -15.99 10.49 6.10
N VAL A 161 -15.58 10.77 4.86
CA VAL A 161 -14.28 10.38 4.35
C VAL A 161 -13.62 11.58 3.67
N VAL A 162 -12.37 11.82 4.01
CA VAL A 162 -11.53 12.85 3.40
C VAL A 162 -10.29 12.19 2.83
N CYS A 163 -10.10 12.31 1.51
CA CYS A 163 -8.88 11.89 0.84
C CYS A 163 -8.10 13.14 0.43
N VAL A 164 -6.82 13.16 0.75
CA VAL A 164 -5.90 14.25 0.39
C VAL A 164 -4.79 13.65 -0.46
N GLY A 165 -4.44 14.35 -1.53
CA GLY A 165 -3.38 13.90 -2.44
C GLY A 165 -3.15 14.91 -3.56
N ASP A 166 -2.08 14.70 -4.28
CA ASP A 166 -1.68 15.49 -5.45
C ASP A 166 -1.27 14.50 -6.55
N ASP A 167 -2.10 14.33 -7.55
CA ASP A 167 -1.90 13.38 -8.65
C ASP A 167 -0.65 13.69 -9.48
N ASP A 168 -0.24 14.96 -9.55
CA ASP A 168 1.01 15.38 -10.19
C ASP A 168 2.28 14.95 -9.40
N GLN A 169 2.15 14.54 -8.14
CA GLN A 169 3.23 14.04 -7.30
C GLN A 169 3.31 12.51 -7.23
N SER A 170 2.46 11.78 -7.95
CA SER A 170 2.51 10.32 -7.97
C SER A 170 3.74 9.81 -8.71
N ILE A 171 4.70 9.25 -7.96
CA ILE A 171 5.94 8.68 -8.50
C ILE A 171 6.04 7.16 -8.29
N TYR A 172 5.08 6.55 -7.61
CA TYR A 172 5.11 5.14 -7.22
C TYR A 172 4.34 4.18 -8.16
N GLY A 173 4.10 4.60 -9.41
CA GLY A 173 3.46 3.73 -10.42
C GLY A 173 4.14 2.37 -10.60
N PHE A 174 5.47 2.30 -10.42
CA PHE A 174 6.24 1.04 -10.45
C PHE A 174 5.92 0.10 -9.28
N ARG A 175 5.36 0.61 -8.17
CA ARG A 175 4.86 -0.18 -7.02
C ARG A 175 3.38 -0.50 -7.13
N GLY A 176 2.72 -0.07 -8.21
CA GLY A 176 1.30 -0.30 -8.43
C GLY A 176 0.41 0.83 -7.95
N ALA A 177 0.96 2.01 -7.62
CA ALA A 177 0.16 3.21 -7.38
C ALA A 177 -0.72 3.49 -8.60
N ASP A 178 -1.96 3.88 -8.33
CA ASP A 178 -2.99 4.13 -9.32
C ASP A 178 -3.59 5.53 -9.09
N PRO A 179 -2.93 6.58 -9.59
CA PRO A 179 -3.42 7.95 -9.43
C PRO A 179 -4.76 8.18 -10.13
N ASP A 180 -5.07 7.43 -11.20
CA ASP A 180 -6.37 7.51 -11.86
C ASP A 180 -7.49 7.02 -10.91
N ALA A 181 -7.18 6.05 -10.05
CA ALA A 181 -8.12 5.58 -9.05
C ALA A 181 -8.41 6.63 -7.95
N PHE A 182 -7.50 7.56 -7.70
CA PHE A 182 -7.74 8.71 -6.81
C PHE A 182 -8.82 9.63 -7.35
N LEU A 183 -8.83 9.85 -8.66
CA LEU A 183 -9.77 10.73 -9.34
C LEU A 183 -11.07 10.02 -9.80
N SER A 184 -11.19 8.71 -9.61
CA SER A 184 -12.30 7.89 -10.09
C SER A 184 -13.05 7.17 -8.95
N PRO A 185 -14.40 7.22 -8.91
CA PRO A 185 -15.26 8.04 -9.77
C PRO A 185 -15.10 9.53 -9.46
N PRO A 186 -15.29 10.41 -10.44
CA PRO A 186 -15.17 11.86 -10.22
C PRO A 186 -16.19 12.29 -9.16
N LEU A 187 -15.74 13.07 -8.19
CA LEU A 187 -16.59 13.67 -7.18
C LEU A 187 -17.28 14.94 -7.74
N PRO A 188 -18.48 15.28 -7.28
CA PRO A 188 -19.06 16.59 -7.57
C PRO A 188 -18.12 17.72 -7.13
N ASP A 189 -18.01 18.80 -7.90
CA ASP A 189 -17.16 19.96 -7.61
C ASP A 189 -17.38 20.50 -6.18
N ALA A 190 -18.59 20.40 -5.65
CA ALA A 190 -18.91 20.80 -4.28
C ALA A 190 -18.14 19.99 -3.22
N GLN A 191 -17.68 18.80 -3.55
CA GLN A 191 -16.93 17.91 -2.66
C GLN A 191 -15.42 17.98 -2.88
N VAL A 192 -14.96 18.66 -3.93
CA VAL A 192 -13.54 18.84 -4.23
C VAL A 192 -13.07 20.19 -3.67
N ARG A 193 -11.88 20.20 -3.08
CA ARG A 193 -11.21 21.40 -2.60
C ARG A 193 -9.77 21.39 -3.07
N VAL A 194 -9.40 22.39 -3.84
CA VAL A 194 -8.01 22.57 -4.31
C VAL A 194 -7.29 23.52 -3.37
N LEU A 195 -6.17 23.10 -2.82
CA LEU A 195 -5.26 23.90 -2.00
C LEU A 195 -4.24 24.57 -2.91
N SER A 196 -4.56 25.75 -3.44
CA SER A 196 -3.75 26.44 -4.45
C SER A 196 -2.49 27.11 -3.91
N GLN A 197 -2.38 27.30 -2.58
CA GLN A 197 -1.25 28.00 -1.98
C GLN A 197 -0.26 27.00 -1.37
N SER A 198 0.99 27.02 -1.84
CA SER A 198 2.09 26.29 -1.22
C SER A 198 2.71 27.13 -0.08
N TYR A 199 2.87 26.49 1.08
CA TYR A 199 3.58 27.06 2.24
C TYR A 199 4.96 26.41 2.43
N ARG A 200 5.28 25.38 1.65
CA ARG A 200 6.52 24.59 1.76
C ARG A 200 7.57 25.05 0.76
N VAL A 201 7.15 25.43 -0.45
CA VAL A 201 8.02 25.70 -1.57
C VAL A 201 8.08 27.20 -1.86
N PRO A 202 9.29 27.81 -2.07
CA PRO A 202 9.40 29.20 -2.50
C PRO A 202 8.60 29.49 -3.77
N GLN A 203 7.98 30.67 -3.85
CA GLN A 203 7.08 31.03 -4.95
C GLN A 203 7.72 30.87 -6.34
N ALA A 204 9.01 31.21 -6.48
CA ALA A 204 9.73 31.08 -7.77
C ALA A 204 9.82 29.60 -8.22
N VAL A 205 10.03 28.67 -7.28
CA VAL A 205 10.07 27.21 -7.56
C VAL A 205 8.69 26.71 -7.90
N HIS A 206 7.67 27.14 -7.15
CA HIS A 206 6.27 26.78 -7.42
C HIS A 206 5.84 27.21 -8.84
N VAL A 207 6.14 28.44 -9.25
CA VAL A 207 5.83 28.94 -10.59
C VAL A 207 6.53 28.11 -11.68
N LEU A 208 7.78 27.72 -11.44
CA LEU A 208 8.54 26.90 -12.39
C LEU A 208 7.93 25.49 -12.52
N ALA A 209 7.63 24.85 -11.40
CA ALA A 209 6.99 23.53 -11.35
C ALA A 209 5.63 23.55 -12.06
N SER A 210 4.76 24.51 -11.74
CA SER A 210 3.45 24.64 -12.37
C SER A 210 3.53 24.81 -13.89
N ARG A 211 4.53 25.55 -14.41
CA ARG A 211 4.76 25.68 -15.87
C ARG A 211 5.23 24.37 -16.50
N TRP A 212 5.92 23.52 -15.74
CA TRP A 212 6.39 22.22 -16.23
C TRP A 212 5.22 21.24 -16.36
N ILE A 213 4.37 21.18 -15.33
CA ILE A 213 3.21 20.28 -15.26
C ILE A 213 2.15 20.65 -16.31
N SER A 214 1.95 21.96 -16.57
CA SER A 214 0.96 22.45 -17.54
C SER A 214 1.32 22.24 -19.02
N ARG A 215 2.41 21.53 -19.33
CA ARG A 215 2.85 21.21 -20.71
C ARG A 215 2.39 19.84 -21.16
#